data_4dbb28085cd8eb01bdf232d848107372
#
_entry.id   4dbb28085cd8eb01bdf232d848107372
#
_cell.length_a   1.000
_cell.length_b   1.000
_cell.length_c   1.000
_cell.angle_alpha   90.00
_cell.angle_beta   90.00
_cell.angle_gamma   90.00
#
_symmetry.space_group_name_H-M   'P 1'
#
loop_
_entity.id
_entity.type
_entity.pdbx_description
1 polymer ?
#
loop_
_entity_poly.entity_id
_entity_poly.type
_entity_poly.pdbx_seq_one_letter_code
_entity_poly.pdbx_strand_id
1 'polypeptide(L)'
;NMMTREGVRGMEWNAWSEGNPPSHHVMLPFTRMLSGPLDYTPGTFDILFLNTKDSPRRQKWNDQDKGNSRVNTTLAKQLANWVILYSPLQMASDMIENYEGHPAFQFFRDFDPDCDESKALAGEPGEFVAIVRKAKGNYFLGAATNEKPRTLEIKLDFLEPGKQYKAVIYADGENADWKSNPTDYRITEQTVTSENTLNIRMAAGGGQAISFMAL
;
A
#
# COMPACT_ATOMS: atom_id res chain seq x y z
N ASN A 1 14.28 20.40 -7.82
CA ASN A 1 13.68 20.46 -6.48
C ASN A 1 12.29 19.83 -6.53
N MET A 2 12.15 18.59 -6.06
CA MET A 2 10.84 17.99 -5.87
C MET A 2 10.29 18.38 -4.50
N MET A 3 9.05 18.86 -4.47
CA MET A 3 8.36 19.18 -3.24
C MET A 3 7.13 18.27 -3.15
N THR A 4 6.97 17.56 -2.05
CA THR A 4 5.75 16.83 -1.75
C THR A 4 4.83 17.73 -0.93
N ARG A 5 3.54 17.51 -1.04
CA ARG A 5 2.51 18.20 -0.25
C ARG A 5 1.42 17.21 0.12
N GLU A 6 0.85 17.38 1.27
CA GLU A 6 -0.32 16.66 1.70
C GLU A 6 -1.55 17.08 0.86
N GLY A 7 -2.21 18.17 1.21
CA GLY A 7 -3.35 18.74 0.47
C GLY A 7 -4.63 17.91 0.49
N VAL A 8 -4.66 16.83 1.28
CA VAL A 8 -5.82 15.94 1.51
C VAL A 8 -5.73 15.40 2.94
N ARG A 9 -6.73 14.65 3.37
CA ARG A 9 -6.66 13.89 4.61
C ARG A 9 -5.62 12.78 4.47
N GLY A 10 -4.52 12.88 5.21
CA GLY A 10 -3.43 11.91 5.26
C GLY A 10 -3.67 10.78 6.25
N MET A 11 -2.61 10.05 6.60
CA MET A 11 -2.70 8.93 7.56
C MET A 11 -3.07 9.37 8.97
N GLU A 12 -2.68 10.57 9.40
CA GLU A 12 -3.01 11.14 10.71
C GLU A 12 -4.51 11.18 10.98
N TRP A 13 -5.33 11.29 9.92
CA TRP A 13 -6.79 11.29 10.06
C TRP A 13 -7.34 10.01 10.68
N ASN A 14 -6.62 8.90 10.55
CA ASN A 14 -6.99 7.63 11.17
C ASN A 14 -6.78 7.62 12.69
N ALA A 15 -5.92 8.50 13.22
CA ALA A 15 -5.58 8.51 14.64
C ALA A 15 -6.64 9.17 15.53
N TRP A 16 -7.40 10.13 15.02
CA TRP A 16 -8.36 10.92 15.82
C TRP A 16 -9.76 10.98 15.25
N SER A 17 -10.04 10.30 14.15
CA SER A 17 -11.35 10.30 13.51
C SER A 17 -11.81 8.87 13.19
N GLU A 18 -12.88 8.74 12.42
CA GLU A 18 -13.35 7.46 11.88
C GLU A 18 -12.41 6.90 10.82
N GLY A 19 -11.35 7.62 10.50
CA GLY A 19 -10.36 7.26 9.50
C GLY A 19 -10.79 7.54 8.07
N ASN A 20 -9.85 7.35 7.15
CA ASN A 20 -10.13 7.45 5.73
C ASN A 20 -10.80 6.15 5.27
N PRO A 21 -11.91 6.20 4.50
CA PRO A 21 -12.50 4.99 3.94
C PRO A 21 -11.57 4.34 2.90
N PRO A 22 -11.69 3.03 2.63
CA PRO A 22 -10.88 2.35 1.62
C PRO A 22 -10.90 3.00 0.24
N SER A 23 -12.04 3.55 -0.17
CA SER A 23 -12.23 4.29 -1.43
C SER A 23 -11.40 5.57 -1.53
N HIS A 24 -11.02 6.19 -0.41
CA HIS A 24 -10.17 7.39 -0.40
C HIS A 24 -8.83 7.15 -1.11
N HIS A 25 -8.14 6.06 -0.78
CA HIS A 25 -6.82 5.75 -1.32
C HIS A 25 -6.84 5.49 -2.84
N VAL A 26 -7.92 4.93 -3.35
CA VAL A 26 -8.06 4.62 -4.78
C VAL A 26 -8.66 5.78 -5.59
N MET A 27 -9.08 6.85 -4.92
CA MET A 27 -9.48 8.11 -5.55
C MET A 27 -8.27 9.05 -5.76
N LEU A 28 -7.32 9.07 -4.83
CA LEU A 28 -6.22 10.03 -4.81
C LEU A 28 -5.34 10.02 -6.08
N PRO A 29 -4.99 8.88 -6.69
CA PRO A 29 -4.23 8.84 -7.93
C PRO A 29 -4.89 9.59 -9.10
N PHE A 30 -6.22 9.61 -9.13
CA PHE A 30 -7.01 10.25 -10.19
C PHE A 30 -7.38 11.71 -9.91
N THR A 31 -7.05 12.21 -8.72
CA THR A 31 -7.41 13.56 -8.29
C THR A 31 -6.20 14.31 -7.75
N ARG A 32 -5.87 14.16 -6.47
CA ARG A 32 -4.78 14.89 -5.82
C ARG A 32 -3.43 14.69 -6.49
N MET A 33 -3.12 13.46 -6.92
CA MET A 33 -1.82 13.14 -7.50
C MET A 33 -1.64 13.62 -8.94
N LEU A 34 -2.68 14.13 -9.59
CA LEU A 34 -2.55 14.83 -10.89
C LEU A 34 -1.70 16.09 -10.77
N SER A 35 -1.56 16.67 -9.58
CA SER A 35 -0.71 17.82 -9.32
C SER A 35 0.69 17.48 -8.82
N GLY A 36 1.06 16.20 -8.81
CA GLY A 36 2.39 15.72 -8.43
C GLY A 36 2.40 14.81 -7.18
N PRO A 37 3.59 14.54 -6.63
CA PRO A 37 3.79 13.66 -5.49
C PRO A 37 2.95 14.04 -4.28
N LEU A 38 2.57 13.04 -3.49
CA LEU A 38 1.71 13.17 -2.33
C LEU A 38 2.43 12.74 -1.06
N ASP A 39 2.46 13.62 -0.07
CA ASP A 39 2.89 13.29 1.28
C ASP A 39 1.69 12.72 2.06
N TYR A 40 1.56 11.39 2.01
CA TYR A 40 0.45 10.66 2.66
C TYR A 40 0.90 9.85 3.87
N THR A 41 2.17 9.44 3.91
CA THR A 41 2.75 8.60 4.96
C THR A 41 2.01 7.27 5.19
N PRO A 42 1.81 6.41 4.17
CA PRO A 42 1.21 5.10 4.37
C PRO A 42 2.16 4.14 5.09
N GLY A 43 1.66 2.98 5.50
CA GLY A 43 2.50 1.89 6.00
C GLY A 43 2.29 1.53 7.46
N THR A 44 1.16 1.85 8.05
CA THR A 44 0.80 1.40 9.40
C THR A 44 0.61 -0.12 9.43
N PHE A 45 1.33 -0.82 10.31
CA PHE A 45 1.22 -2.25 10.54
C PHE A 45 0.31 -2.58 11.73
N ASP A 46 0.31 -1.73 12.78
CA ASP A 46 -0.69 -1.81 13.86
C ASP A 46 -2.05 -1.26 13.39
N ILE A 47 -2.66 -1.92 12.42
CA ILE A 47 -3.90 -1.52 11.72
C ILE A 47 -5.04 -1.15 12.69
N LEU A 48 -5.13 -1.86 13.79
CA LEU A 48 -6.19 -1.67 14.80
C LEU A 48 -5.75 -0.78 15.95
N PHE A 49 -4.52 -0.26 15.90
CA PHE A 49 -3.90 0.52 16.97
C PHE A 49 -3.92 -0.20 18.33
N LEU A 50 -3.78 -1.52 18.34
CA LEU A 50 -3.84 -2.32 19.56
C LEU A 50 -2.70 -1.96 20.51
N ASN A 51 -1.48 -1.88 20.00
CA ASN A 51 -0.30 -1.50 20.78
C ASN A 51 -0.38 -0.04 21.27
N THR A 52 -1.01 0.82 20.48
CA THR A 52 -1.20 2.23 20.82
C THR A 52 -2.32 2.41 21.83
N LYS A 53 -3.43 1.70 21.71
CA LYS A 53 -4.60 1.81 22.59
C LYS A 53 -4.31 1.38 24.03
N ASP A 54 -3.52 0.33 24.19
CA ASP A 54 -3.16 -0.21 25.50
C ASP A 54 -1.89 0.42 26.10
N SER A 55 -1.26 1.34 25.36
CA SER A 55 -0.09 2.04 25.84
C SER A 55 -0.43 2.96 27.02
N PRO A 56 0.29 2.89 28.14
CA PRO A 56 0.14 3.85 29.25
C PRO A 56 0.54 5.28 28.85
N ARG A 57 1.18 5.45 27.69
CA ARG A 57 1.55 6.75 27.12
C ARG A 57 0.48 7.34 26.21
N ARG A 58 -0.60 6.60 25.94
CA ARG A 58 -1.69 7.09 25.10
C ARG A 58 -2.27 8.37 25.70
N GLN A 59 -2.22 9.43 24.93
CA GLN A 59 -2.91 10.66 25.24
C GLN A 59 -4.17 10.77 24.37
N LYS A 60 -5.27 11.14 24.99
CA LYS A 60 -6.47 11.52 24.26
C LYS A 60 -6.18 12.82 23.52
N TRP A 61 -6.32 12.82 22.20
CA TRP A 61 -6.02 14.00 21.36
C TRP A 61 -6.97 15.17 21.62
N ASN A 62 -8.26 14.86 21.72
CA ASN A 62 -9.33 15.81 21.99
C ASN A 62 -10.62 15.06 22.38
N ASP A 63 -11.71 15.80 22.62
CA ASP A 63 -12.99 15.21 23.02
C ASP A 63 -13.70 14.43 21.90
N GLN A 64 -13.22 14.50 20.66
CA GLN A 64 -13.74 13.72 19.53
C GLN A 64 -13.06 12.35 19.41
N ASP A 65 -11.96 12.11 20.09
CA ASP A 65 -11.32 10.80 20.13
C ASP A 65 -12.21 9.80 20.84
N LYS A 66 -12.92 9.01 20.05
CA LYS A 66 -13.89 7.99 20.52
C LYS A 66 -13.23 6.69 20.97
N GLY A 67 -11.91 6.58 20.85
CA GLY A 67 -11.17 5.36 21.20
C GLY A 67 -11.35 4.20 20.22
N ASN A 68 -12.04 4.42 19.09
CA ASN A 68 -12.25 3.42 18.04
C ASN A 68 -11.41 3.68 16.76
N SER A 69 -10.46 4.58 16.86
CA SER A 69 -9.54 4.89 15.77
C SER A 69 -8.83 3.64 15.25
N ARG A 70 -8.71 3.54 13.94
CA ARG A 70 -8.02 2.45 13.24
C ARG A 70 -7.73 2.84 11.81
N VAL A 71 -6.87 2.09 11.15
CA VAL A 71 -6.67 2.22 9.71
C VAL A 71 -7.70 1.36 8.98
N ASN A 72 -8.46 1.95 8.05
CA ASN A 72 -9.53 1.24 7.32
C ASN A 72 -8.99 0.58 6.04
N THR A 73 -7.98 -0.26 6.17
CA THR A 73 -7.41 -1.07 5.08
C THR A 73 -6.97 -2.42 5.61
N THR A 74 -6.63 -3.34 4.70
CA THR A 74 -5.79 -4.48 5.06
C THR A 74 -4.31 -4.08 5.14
N LEU A 75 -3.48 -4.92 5.75
CA LEU A 75 -2.03 -4.75 5.80
C LEU A 75 -1.41 -4.75 4.40
N ALA A 76 -1.83 -5.65 3.52
CA ALA A 76 -1.31 -5.70 2.15
C ALA A 76 -1.59 -4.41 1.38
N LYS A 77 -2.71 -3.74 1.63
CA LYS A 77 -3.00 -2.43 1.04
C LYS A 77 -2.08 -1.33 1.58
N GLN A 78 -1.66 -1.40 2.84
CA GLN A 78 -0.68 -0.44 3.37
C GLN A 78 0.66 -0.52 2.62
N LEU A 79 1.10 -1.71 2.28
CA LEU A 79 2.28 -1.91 1.42
C LEU A 79 2.03 -1.39 0.00
N ALA A 80 0.89 -1.74 -0.60
CA ALA A 80 0.52 -1.28 -1.95
C ALA A 80 0.47 0.25 -2.05
N ASN A 81 0.00 0.93 -1.01
CA ASN A 81 -0.08 2.38 -0.95
C ASN A 81 1.30 3.07 -1.05
N TRP A 82 2.39 2.41 -0.69
CA TRP A 82 3.75 2.94 -0.90
C TRP A 82 4.07 3.14 -2.37
N VAL A 83 3.56 2.28 -3.22
CA VAL A 83 3.70 2.39 -4.67
C VAL A 83 2.67 3.36 -5.24
N ILE A 84 1.40 3.25 -4.80
CA ILE A 84 0.26 3.99 -5.35
C ILE A 84 0.33 5.47 -4.98
N LEU A 85 0.53 5.77 -3.69
CA LEU A 85 0.57 7.13 -3.15
C LEU A 85 2.03 7.61 -3.07
N TYR A 86 2.60 7.83 -4.25
CA TYR A 86 4.02 8.10 -4.41
C TYR A 86 4.47 9.40 -3.75
N SER A 87 5.55 9.29 -3.01
CA SER A 87 6.36 10.41 -2.54
C SER A 87 7.85 10.13 -2.82
N PRO A 88 8.64 11.10 -3.29
CA PRO A 88 10.10 10.95 -3.39
C PRO A 88 10.78 10.89 -2.01
N LEU A 89 10.08 11.32 -0.97
CA LEU A 89 10.44 11.13 0.43
C LEU A 89 9.37 10.28 1.09
N GLN A 90 9.42 8.97 0.84
CA GLN A 90 8.43 8.04 1.37
C GLN A 90 8.69 7.80 2.86
N MET A 91 7.68 8.04 3.68
CA MET A 91 7.75 7.87 5.13
C MET A 91 6.77 6.79 5.58
N ALA A 92 7.18 6.02 6.57
CA ALA A 92 6.35 5.01 7.23
C ALA A 92 5.65 5.61 8.46
N SER A 93 4.38 5.33 8.63
CA SER A 93 3.51 5.98 9.63
C SER A 93 3.38 5.26 10.96
N ASP A 94 4.17 4.23 11.20
CA ASP A 94 4.04 3.42 12.41
C ASP A 94 5.27 3.55 13.33
N MET A 95 5.14 3.02 14.53
CA MET A 95 6.23 2.94 15.50
C MET A 95 7.23 1.87 15.08
N ILE A 96 8.51 2.08 15.40
CA ILE A 96 9.60 1.17 15.04
C ILE A 96 9.33 -0.25 15.56
N GLU A 97 8.77 -0.37 16.75
CA GLU A 97 8.46 -1.63 17.41
C GLU A 97 7.46 -2.48 16.61
N ASN A 98 6.58 -1.86 15.80
CA ASN A 98 5.62 -2.57 14.97
C ASN A 98 6.25 -3.08 13.66
N TYR A 99 7.39 -2.54 13.26
CA TYR A 99 8.16 -3.01 12.10
C TYR A 99 9.23 -4.05 12.45
N GLU A 100 9.75 -4.00 13.69
CA GLU A 100 10.84 -4.86 14.12
C GLU A 100 10.46 -6.34 14.02
N GLY A 101 11.23 -7.10 13.23
CA GLY A 101 10.98 -8.53 13.01
C GLY A 101 9.74 -8.84 12.14
N HIS A 102 8.98 -7.84 11.68
CA HIS A 102 7.81 -8.08 10.86
C HIS A 102 8.19 -8.44 9.41
N PRO A 103 7.80 -9.63 8.88
CA PRO A 103 8.26 -10.09 7.57
C PRO A 103 7.89 -9.15 6.42
N ALA A 104 6.72 -8.50 6.47
CA ALA A 104 6.28 -7.59 5.43
C ALA A 104 7.11 -6.30 5.35
N PHE A 105 7.90 -5.98 6.38
CA PHE A 105 8.79 -4.81 6.37
C PHE A 105 9.88 -4.92 5.29
N GLN A 106 10.16 -6.13 4.81
CA GLN A 106 11.11 -6.33 3.71
C GLN A 106 10.68 -5.58 2.45
N PHE A 107 9.38 -5.44 2.18
CA PHE A 107 8.91 -4.64 1.05
C PHE A 107 9.38 -3.18 1.11
N PHE A 108 9.36 -2.56 2.29
CA PHE A 108 9.84 -1.19 2.47
C PHE A 108 11.35 -1.06 2.29
N ARG A 109 12.11 -2.09 2.67
CA ARG A 109 13.56 -2.12 2.46
C ARG A 109 13.94 -2.28 0.99
N ASP A 110 13.11 -2.99 0.22
CA ASP A 110 13.34 -3.23 -1.20
C ASP A 110 12.92 -2.04 -2.05
N PHE A 111 11.88 -1.30 -1.63
CA PHE A 111 11.32 -0.20 -2.40
C PHE A 111 12.26 0.99 -2.44
N ASP A 112 12.63 1.39 -3.67
CA ASP A 112 13.41 2.61 -3.90
C ASP A 112 12.47 3.74 -4.35
N PRO A 113 12.37 4.85 -3.58
CA PRO A 113 11.51 5.98 -3.94
C PRO A 113 12.07 6.83 -5.10
N ASP A 114 13.33 6.64 -5.49
CA ASP A 114 13.91 7.29 -6.66
C ASP A 114 13.52 6.53 -7.93
N CYS A 115 12.25 6.67 -8.30
CA CYS A 115 11.66 5.94 -9.42
C CYS A 115 11.98 6.60 -10.75
N ASP A 116 12.52 5.82 -11.70
CA ASP A 116 12.83 6.23 -13.07
C ASP A 116 11.56 6.35 -13.93
N GLU A 117 10.63 5.41 -13.75
CA GLU A 117 9.42 5.28 -14.57
C GLU A 117 8.19 4.90 -13.72
N SER A 118 7.02 5.31 -14.19
CA SER A 118 5.73 4.96 -13.60
C SER A 118 4.71 4.66 -14.68
N LYS A 119 3.98 3.55 -14.55
CA LYS A 119 2.93 3.15 -15.50
C LYS A 119 1.66 2.76 -14.75
N ALA A 120 0.53 3.38 -15.08
CA ALA A 120 -0.78 2.90 -14.67
C ALA A 120 -1.14 1.66 -15.50
N LEU A 121 -1.48 0.57 -14.82
CA LEU A 121 -1.81 -0.71 -15.46
C LEU A 121 -3.32 -0.88 -15.60
N ALA A 122 -4.07 -0.50 -14.57
CA ALA A 122 -5.53 -0.54 -14.54
C ALA A 122 -6.04 0.42 -13.47
N GLY A 123 -7.26 0.91 -13.61
CA GLY A 123 -7.88 1.73 -12.58
C GLY A 123 -9.20 2.36 -12.98
N GLU A 124 -10.01 2.61 -11.95
CA GLU A 124 -11.26 3.34 -12.03
C GLU A 124 -11.39 4.22 -10.79
N PRO A 125 -11.63 5.54 -10.94
CA PRO A 125 -11.65 6.48 -9.81
C PRO A 125 -12.61 6.05 -8.70
N GLY A 126 -12.09 5.93 -7.48
CA GLY A 126 -12.86 5.51 -6.30
C GLY A 126 -13.17 4.00 -6.21
N GLU A 127 -12.84 3.24 -7.23
CA GLU A 127 -13.09 1.79 -7.29
C GLU A 127 -11.81 0.99 -7.03
N PHE A 128 -10.81 1.15 -7.87
CA PHE A 128 -9.54 0.43 -7.76
C PHE A 128 -8.43 1.11 -8.56
N VAL A 129 -7.20 0.71 -8.30
CA VAL A 129 -6.02 1.15 -9.04
C VAL A 129 -4.92 0.10 -8.99
N ALA A 130 -4.16 -0.03 -10.08
CA ALA A 130 -2.92 -0.78 -10.15
C ALA A 130 -1.86 0.05 -10.87
N ILE A 131 -0.73 0.28 -10.20
CA ILE A 131 0.39 1.08 -10.71
C ILE A 131 1.66 0.27 -10.55
N VAL A 132 2.55 0.34 -11.54
CA VAL A 132 3.92 -0.16 -11.43
C VAL A 132 4.91 0.99 -11.54
N ARG A 133 5.99 0.91 -10.76
CA ARG A 133 7.13 1.83 -10.78
C ARG A 133 8.40 1.07 -11.00
N LYS A 134 9.32 1.66 -11.77
CA LYS A 134 10.67 1.15 -12.00
C LYS A 134 11.68 1.99 -11.24
N ALA A 135 12.59 1.34 -10.56
CA ALA A 135 13.72 1.98 -9.91
C ALA A 135 14.95 1.07 -9.96
N LYS A 136 16.06 1.59 -10.46
CA LYS A 136 17.35 0.87 -10.53
C LYS A 136 17.25 -0.53 -11.15
N GLY A 137 16.43 -0.69 -12.19
CA GLY A 137 16.23 -1.96 -12.89
C GLY A 137 15.28 -2.95 -12.23
N ASN A 138 14.76 -2.66 -11.06
CA ASN A 138 13.72 -3.40 -10.36
C ASN A 138 12.35 -2.75 -10.60
N TYR A 139 11.28 -3.51 -10.33
CA TYR A 139 9.92 -3.00 -10.48
C TYR A 139 9.12 -3.24 -9.20
N PHE A 140 8.21 -2.31 -8.91
CA PHE A 140 7.33 -2.36 -7.75
C PHE A 140 5.90 -2.11 -8.20
N LEU A 141 5.03 -3.08 -7.95
CA LEU A 141 3.61 -2.99 -8.28
C LEU A 141 2.80 -2.80 -7.01
N GLY A 142 1.91 -1.83 -7.01
CA GLY A 142 0.88 -1.64 -6.01
C GLY A 142 -0.50 -1.73 -6.65
N ALA A 143 -1.36 -2.60 -6.11
CA ALA A 143 -2.77 -2.68 -6.47
C ALA A 143 -3.64 -2.53 -5.24
N ALA A 144 -4.72 -1.77 -5.34
CA ALA A 144 -5.67 -1.53 -4.24
C ALA A 144 -7.11 -1.46 -4.75
N THR A 145 -8.04 -1.86 -3.89
CA THR A 145 -9.49 -1.75 -4.15
C THR A 145 -10.20 -0.95 -3.05
N ASN A 146 -11.41 -0.53 -3.33
CA ASN A 146 -12.31 0.11 -2.37
C ASN A 146 -12.92 -0.91 -1.38
N GLU A 147 -14.11 -0.64 -0.85
CA GLU A 147 -14.80 -1.48 0.12
C GLU A 147 -15.27 -2.84 -0.46
N LYS A 148 -15.13 -3.03 -1.78
CA LYS A 148 -15.53 -4.26 -2.48
C LYS A 148 -14.31 -5.10 -2.84
N PRO A 149 -14.34 -6.43 -2.68
CA PRO A 149 -13.27 -7.29 -3.15
C PRO A 149 -13.18 -7.27 -4.68
N ARG A 150 -11.96 -7.51 -5.20
CA ARG A 150 -11.71 -7.47 -6.64
C ARG A 150 -10.57 -8.40 -7.04
N THR A 151 -10.65 -8.92 -8.25
CA THR A 151 -9.53 -9.61 -8.89
C THR A 151 -9.20 -8.91 -10.21
N LEU A 152 -7.91 -8.68 -10.44
CA LEU A 152 -7.39 -8.11 -11.67
C LEU A 152 -6.47 -9.11 -12.35
N GLU A 153 -6.55 -9.21 -13.65
CA GLU A 153 -5.57 -9.91 -14.48
C GLU A 153 -4.55 -8.88 -15.00
N ILE A 154 -3.30 -9.00 -14.60
CA ILE A 154 -2.24 -8.05 -14.96
C ILE A 154 -1.16 -8.78 -15.76
N LYS A 155 -0.97 -8.35 -17.00
CA LYS A 155 0.15 -8.76 -17.84
C LYS A 155 1.43 -8.10 -17.38
N LEU A 156 2.52 -8.86 -17.32
CA LEU A 156 3.83 -8.35 -16.89
C LEU A 156 4.65 -7.76 -18.05
N ASP A 157 4.01 -7.31 -19.12
CA ASP A 157 4.63 -6.73 -20.31
C ASP A 157 5.44 -5.44 -20.06
N PHE A 158 5.37 -4.91 -18.84
CA PHE A 158 6.20 -3.81 -18.38
C PHE A 158 7.62 -4.26 -17.95
N LEU A 159 7.83 -5.55 -17.71
CA LEU A 159 9.17 -6.11 -17.42
C LEU A 159 10.01 -6.15 -18.69
N GLU A 160 11.34 -6.06 -18.55
CA GLU A 160 12.24 -6.12 -19.69
C GLU A 160 12.18 -7.50 -20.37
N PRO A 161 11.93 -7.54 -21.71
CA PRO A 161 11.90 -8.80 -22.44
C PRO A 161 13.20 -9.61 -22.29
N GLY A 162 13.06 -10.92 -22.13
CA GLY A 162 14.20 -11.85 -22.01
C GLY A 162 14.89 -11.87 -20.65
N LYS A 163 14.46 -11.03 -19.70
CA LYS A 163 14.95 -11.06 -18.32
C LYS A 163 14.00 -11.84 -17.40
N GLN A 164 14.59 -12.46 -16.39
CA GLN A 164 13.87 -13.11 -15.30
C GLN A 164 13.91 -12.21 -14.06
N TYR A 165 12.83 -12.26 -13.31
CA TYR A 165 12.67 -11.52 -12.07
C TYR A 165 12.17 -12.44 -10.95
N LYS A 166 12.70 -12.29 -9.76
CA LYS A 166 12.11 -12.82 -8.55
C LYS A 166 10.98 -11.89 -8.13
N ALA A 167 9.74 -12.35 -8.24
CA ALA A 167 8.57 -11.65 -7.74
C ALA A 167 8.32 -12.08 -6.29
N VAL A 168 8.40 -11.13 -5.34
CA VAL A 168 7.95 -11.32 -3.96
C VAL A 168 6.61 -10.64 -3.81
N ILE A 169 5.58 -11.41 -3.51
CA ILE A 169 4.18 -11.01 -3.53
C ILE A 169 3.67 -10.91 -2.10
N TYR A 170 3.23 -9.73 -1.70
CA TYR A 170 2.59 -9.41 -0.43
C TYR A 170 1.10 -9.19 -0.69
N ALA A 171 0.29 -10.19 -0.44
CA ALA A 171 -1.12 -10.22 -0.79
C ALA A 171 -2.01 -10.35 0.43
N ASP A 172 -3.27 -9.92 0.28
CA ASP A 172 -4.31 -10.25 1.24
C ASP A 172 -4.42 -11.77 1.43
N GLY A 173 -4.58 -12.20 2.68
CA GLY A 173 -4.85 -13.59 3.03
C GLY A 173 -6.22 -14.05 2.53
N GLU A 174 -6.51 -15.32 2.70
CA GLU A 174 -7.75 -15.92 2.21
C GLU A 174 -8.99 -15.33 2.88
N ASN A 175 -8.88 -15.05 4.18
CA ASN A 175 -9.95 -14.50 5.01
C ASN A 175 -9.77 -13.00 5.34
N ALA A 176 -8.92 -12.30 4.57
CA ALA A 176 -8.69 -10.89 4.78
C ALA A 176 -9.96 -10.07 4.53
N ASP A 177 -10.18 -9.09 5.38
CA ASP A 177 -11.25 -8.10 5.26
C ASP A 177 -10.89 -6.88 6.12
N TRP A 178 -11.03 -5.68 5.57
CA TRP A 178 -10.60 -4.47 6.25
C TRP A 178 -11.31 -4.19 7.59
N LYS A 179 -12.53 -4.72 7.80
CA LYS A 179 -13.28 -4.54 9.03
C LYS A 179 -12.98 -5.59 10.07
N SER A 180 -13.03 -6.86 9.66
CA SER A 180 -13.06 -8.01 10.57
C SER A 180 -11.70 -8.72 10.68
N ASN A 181 -10.87 -8.71 9.63
CA ASN A 181 -9.60 -9.43 9.62
C ASN A 181 -8.53 -8.71 8.76
N PRO A 182 -8.13 -7.48 9.12
CA PRO A 182 -7.28 -6.64 8.28
C PRO A 182 -5.80 -7.08 8.25
N THR A 183 -5.36 -7.89 9.19
CA THR A 183 -3.97 -8.34 9.32
C THR A 183 -3.71 -9.71 8.70
N ASP A 184 -4.73 -10.35 8.11
CA ASP A 184 -4.55 -11.60 7.36
C ASP A 184 -3.89 -11.30 6.02
N TYR A 185 -2.63 -11.72 5.88
CA TYR A 185 -1.83 -11.54 4.68
C TYR A 185 -0.94 -12.75 4.43
N ARG A 186 -0.41 -12.85 3.23
CA ARG A 186 0.55 -13.89 2.86
C ARG A 186 1.69 -13.30 2.04
N ILE A 187 2.87 -13.90 2.17
CA ILE A 187 4.04 -13.61 1.34
C ILE A 187 4.35 -14.87 0.53
N THR A 188 4.45 -14.71 -0.79
CA THR A 188 4.83 -15.80 -1.70
C THR A 188 5.88 -15.31 -2.68
N GLU A 189 6.67 -16.23 -3.22
CA GLU A 189 7.73 -15.94 -4.18
C GLU A 189 7.57 -16.80 -5.42
N GLN A 190 7.89 -16.21 -6.57
CA GLN A 190 7.97 -16.95 -7.83
C GLN A 190 8.90 -16.25 -8.83
N THR A 191 9.45 -17.01 -9.76
CA THR A 191 10.20 -16.44 -10.90
C THR A 191 9.22 -16.10 -12.03
N VAL A 192 9.36 -14.90 -12.58
CA VAL A 192 8.49 -14.39 -13.66
C VAL A 192 9.31 -13.72 -14.77
N THR A 193 8.67 -13.57 -15.93
CA THR A 193 9.16 -12.83 -17.10
C THR A 193 8.08 -11.89 -17.62
N SER A 194 8.41 -11.09 -18.62
CA SER A 194 7.44 -10.21 -19.31
C SER A 194 6.28 -10.94 -20.00
N GLU A 195 6.40 -12.26 -20.22
CA GLU A 195 5.37 -13.08 -20.87
C GLU A 195 4.30 -13.59 -19.89
N ASN A 196 4.54 -13.46 -18.59
CA ASN A 196 3.62 -13.94 -17.57
C ASN A 196 2.45 -12.98 -17.34
N THR A 197 1.38 -13.54 -16.81
CA THR A 197 0.21 -12.81 -16.31
C THR A 197 -0.04 -13.20 -14.87
N LEU A 198 -0.34 -12.23 -14.02
CA LEU A 198 -0.68 -12.46 -12.61
C LEU A 198 -2.14 -12.15 -12.33
N ASN A 199 -2.78 -13.01 -11.54
CA ASN A 199 -4.08 -12.75 -10.96
C ASN A 199 -3.89 -12.07 -9.60
N ILE A 200 -4.22 -10.79 -9.52
CA ILE A 200 -4.14 -9.98 -8.31
C ILE A 200 -5.50 -10.01 -7.61
N ARG A 201 -5.63 -10.86 -6.59
CA ARG A 201 -6.82 -10.92 -5.75
C ARG A 201 -6.68 -9.95 -4.59
N MET A 202 -7.65 -9.08 -4.42
CA MET A 202 -7.75 -8.11 -3.33
C MET A 202 -9.03 -8.34 -2.53
N ALA A 203 -8.93 -8.42 -1.22
CA ALA A 203 -10.06 -8.47 -0.31
C ALA A 203 -10.81 -7.13 -0.29
N ALA A 204 -11.97 -7.07 0.37
CA ALA A 204 -12.63 -5.79 0.64
C ALA A 204 -11.67 -4.85 1.40
N GLY A 205 -11.53 -3.60 0.94
CA GLY A 205 -10.59 -2.63 1.48
C GLY A 205 -9.12 -3.04 1.38
N GLY A 206 -8.83 -4.02 0.55
CA GLY A 206 -7.56 -4.71 0.44
C GLY A 206 -6.67 -4.23 -0.69
N GLY A 207 -5.53 -4.93 -0.83
CA GLY A 207 -4.54 -4.65 -1.83
C GLY A 207 -3.50 -5.75 -1.99
N GLN A 208 -2.56 -5.50 -2.89
CA GLN A 208 -1.42 -6.37 -3.12
C GLN A 208 -0.21 -5.54 -3.52
N ALA A 209 0.93 -5.79 -2.88
CA ALA A 209 2.21 -5.21 -3.26
C ALA A 209 3.12 -6.31 -3.81
N ILE A 210 3.91 -6.00 -4.83
CA ILE A 210 4.86 -6.94 -5.43
C ILE A 210 6.17 -6.21 -5.70
N SER A 211 7.29 -6.78 -5.26
CA SER A 211 8.62 -6.40 -5.71
C SER A 211 9.11 -7.41 -6.76
N PHE A 212 9.59 -6.91 -7.90
CA PHE A 212 10.22 -7.70 -8.96
C PHE A 212 11.71 -7.36 -8.99
N MET A 213 12.53 -8.23 -8.45
CA MET A 213 13.97 -8.06 -8.38
C MET A 213 14.63 -8.81 -9.53
N ALA A 214 15.46 -8.11 -10.32
CA ALA A 214 16.16 -8.71 -11.46
C ALA A 214 17.10 -9.84 -10.99
N LEU A 215 17.11 -10.98 -11.70
CA LEU A 215 17.95 -12.16 -11.43
C LEU A 215 19.21 -12.14 -12.30
#